data_4cd22b61e0a349ffa886e190a2cfbb44
#
_entry.id   4cd22b61e0a349ffa886e190a2cfbb44
#
_cell.length_a   1.000
_cell.length_b   1.000
_cell.length_c   1.000
_cell.angle_alpha   90.00
_cell.angle_beta   90.00
_cell.angle_gamma   90.00
#
_symmetry.space_group_name_H-M   'P 1'
#
loop_
_entity.id
_entity.type
_entity.pdbx_description
1 polymer ?
#
loop_
_entity_poly.entity_id
_entity_poly.type
_entity_poly.pdbx_seq_one_letter_code
_entity_poly.pdbx_strand_id
1 'polypeptide(L)'
;MANSALASTSQAQVRPAVSQVKQVVQERTRRRADKAACIAIAEAAQALLVTLVSRAADEARRGGAARILPWHIGRAVQSAEFRSSPFFTKTTARAADGTSGSTAKEARRAARAARLDGHVKVNPFRSLVKRTARAHGNVALTAPLVVALSAFVLEAVNQVADTAGEAAAKSDATTITADHVRTAVTDLLAGDLQARALAAIGAALVAEAADE
;
A
#
# COMPACT_ATOMS: atom_id res chain seq x y z
N MET A 1 -1.82 29.48 -32.72
CA MET A 1 -1.09 28.20 -32.67
C MET A 1 -0.31 28.20 -31.35
N ALA A 2 -0.87 27.65 -30.28
CA ALA A 2 -0.24 27.61 -28.96
C ALA A 2 0.27 26.19 -28.74
N ASN A 3 1.61 26.06 -28.72
CA ASN A 3 2.32 24.83 -28.35
C ASN A 3 2.05 24.49 -26.89
N SER A 4 1.18 23.52 -26.68
CA SER A 4 1.00 22.87 -25.38
C SER A 4 2.14 21.86 -25.21
N ALA A 5 3.31 22.33 -24.78
CA ALA A 5 4.37 21.48 -24.30
C ALA A 5 3.93 20.85 -22.98
N LEU A 6 3.34 19.65 -23.09
CA LEU A 6 3.13 18.76 -21.96
C LEU A 6 4.51 18.46 -21.35
N ALA A 7 4.83 19.19 -20.29
CA ALA A 7 5.94 18.87 -19.43
C ALA A 7 5.67 17.49 -18.82
N SER A 8 6.23 16.47 -19.46
CA SER A 8 6.40 15.14 -18.87
C SER A 8 7.38 15.27 -17.72
N THR A 9 6.88 15.79 -16.60
CA THR A 9 7.62 15.69 -15.34
C THR A 9 7.73 14.20 -15.06
N SER A 10 8.90 13.65 -15.27
CA SER A 10 9.31 12.34 -14.82
C SER A 10 8.97 12.26 -13.34
N GLN A 11 7.78 11.76 -13.01
CA GLN A 11 7.42 11.43 -11.64
C GLN A 11 8.37 10.32 -11.26
N ALA A 12 9.45 10.68 -10.56
CA ALA A 12 10.37 9.71 -10.00
C ALA A 12 9.51 8.68 -9.24
N GLN A 13 9.46 7.50 -9.80
CA GLN A 13 8.57 6.43 -9.36
C GLN A 13 8.94 6.08 -7.91
N VAL A 14 8.12 6.52 -6.98
CA VAL A 14 8.36 6.37 -5.55
C VAL A 14 8.05 4.92 -5.20
N ARG A 15 9.03 4.05 -5.25
CA ARG A 15 8.86 2.61 -4.95
C ARG A 15 9.18 2.29 -3.49
N PRO A 16 8.50 1.31 -2.88
CA PRO A 16 8.99 0.66 -1.66
C PRO A 16 10.37 0.04 -1.94
N ALA A 17 11.27 0.08 -0.97
CA ALA A 17 12.54 -0.60 -1.14
C ALA A 17 12.28 -2.12 -1.24
N VAL A 18 12.72 -2.73 -2.34
CA VAL A 18 12.55 -4.17 -2.62
C VAL A 18 13.11 -5.02 -1.48
N SER A 19 14.23 -4.59 -0.86
CA SER A 19 14.81 -5.24 0.31
C SER A 19 13.88 -5.30 1.52
N GLN A 20 13.09 -4.24 1.74
CA GLN A 20 12.11 -4.20 2.84
C GLN A 20 10.94 -5.15 2.59
N VAL A 21 10.44 -5.18 1.33
CA VAL A 21 9.39 -6.12 0.93
C VAL A 21 9.89 -7.55 1.06
N LYS A 22 11.10 -7.85 0.58
CA LYS A 22 11.74 -9.18 0.70
C LYS A 22 11.80 -9.65 2.15
N GLN A 23 12.21 -8.78 3.06
CA GLN A 23 12.27 -9.10 4.49
C GLN A 23 10.88 -9.42 5.04
N VAL A 24 9.86 -8.60 4.75
CA VAL A 24 8.47 -8.81 5.20
C VAL A 24 7.94 -10.14 4.65
N VAL A 25 8.12 -10.42 3.36
CA VAL A 25 7.67 -11.67 2.73
C VAL A 25 8.31 -12.88 3.39
N GLN A 26 9.62 -12.85 3.60
CA GLN A 26 10.36 -13.95 4.20
C GLN A 26 9.95 -14.21 5.67
N GLU A 27 9.79 -13.14 6.46
CA GLU A 27 9.32 -13.24 7.84
C GLU A 27 7.88 -13.82 7.93
N ARG A 28 7.03 -13.45 6.96
CA ARG A 28 5.60 -13.79 6.97
C ARG A 28 5.30 -15.18 6.41
N THR A 29 5.80 -15.48 5.22
CA THR A 29 5.45 -16.71 4.49
C THR A 29 6.42 -17.86 4.74
N ARG A 30 7.60 -17.58 5.32
CA ARG A 30 8.74 -18.51 5.44
C ARG A 30 9.19 -19.10 4.10
N ARG A 31 8.75 -18.52 2.98
CA ARG A 31 9.13 -18.88 1.61
C ARG A 31 10.09 -17.85 1.04
N ARG A 32 10.87 -18.27 0.06
CA ARG A 32 11.68 -17.36 -0.74
C ARG A 32 10.78 -16.66 -1.76
N ALA A 33 11.06 -15.39 -2.03
CA ALA A 33 10.48 -14.67 -3.15
C ALA A 33 11.61 -14.23 -4.07
N ASP A 34 11.42 -14.36 -5.36
CA ASP A 34 12.36 -13.82 -6.34
C ASP A 34 12.30 -12.29 -6.38
N LYS A 35 13.22 -11.66 -7.10
CA LYS A 35 13.30 -10.20 -7.23
C LYS A 35 12.05 -9.64 -7.88
N ALA A 36 11.56 -10.30 -8.92
CA ALA A 36 10.37 -9.91 -9.67
C ALA A 36 9.11 -9.95 -8.80
N ALA A 37 8.94 -10.99 -7.96
CA ALA A 37 7.84 -11.05 -6.99
C ALA A 37 7.89 -9.93 -5.96
N CYS A 38 9.08 -9.62 -5.43
CA CYS A 38 9.24 -8.51 -4.48
C CYS A 38 8.91 -7.16 -5.10
N ILE A 39 9.28 -6.93 -6.36
CA ILE A 39 8.91 -5.75 -7.15
C ILE A 39 7.39 -5.72 -7.34
N ALA A 40 6.78 -6.82 -7.76
CA ALA A 40 5.35 -6.91 -7.99
C ALA A 40 4.52 -6.62 -6.72
N ILE A 41 4.93 -7.14 -5.55
CA ILE A 41 4.29 -6.84 -4.26
C ILE A 41 4.44 -5.36 -3.91
N ALA A 42 5.64 -4.79 -4.12
CA ALA A 42 5.90 -3.38 -3.88
C ALA A 42 4.98 -2.47 -4.71
N GLU A 43 4.83 -2.77 -6.00
CA GLU A 43 4.01 -2.00 -6.93
C GLU A 43 2.51 -2.15 -6.64
N ALA A 44 2.04 -3.35 -6.28
CA ALA A 44 0.66 -3.54 -5.86
C ALA A 44 0.31 -2.69 -4.63
N ALA A 45 1.16 -2.72 -3.60
CA ALA A 45 0.97 -1.92 -2.39
C ALA A 45 1.07 -0.41 -2.67
N GLN A 46 1.96 0.00 -3.57
CA GLN A 46 2.10 1.38 -4.04
C GLN A 46 0.83 1.84 -4.76
N ALA A 47 0.30 1.07 -5.70
CA ALA A 47 -0.91 1.40 -6.45
C ALA A 47 -2.11 1.61 -5.52
N LEU A 48 -2.27 0.75 -4.51
CA LEU A 48 -3.30 0.91 -3.47
C LEU A 48 -3.12 2.20 -2.68
N LEU A 49 -1.89 2.50 -2.23
CA LEU A 49 -1.60 3.72 -1.49
C LEU A 49 -1.88 4.98 -2.32
N VAL A 50 -1.43 5.01 -3.58
CA VAL A 50 -1.65 6.14 -4.51
C VAL A 50 -3.13 6.38 -4.70
N THR A 51 -3.90 5.33 -4.98
CA THR A 51 -5.35 5.45 -5.18
C THR A 51 -6.04 5.97 -3.92
N LEU A 52 -5.69 5.44 -2.75
CA LEU A 52 -6.26 5.87 -1.48
C LEU A 52 -5.94 7.34 -1.15
N VAL A 53 -4.68 7.74 -1.33
CA VAL A 53 -4.23 9.12 -1.07
C VAL A 53 -4.89 10.10 -2.05
N SER A 54 -4.96 9.75 -3.34
CA SER A 54 -5.59 10.59 -4.36
C SER A 54 -7.08 10.81 -4.06
N ARG A 55 -7.82 9.75 -3.75
CA ARG A 55 -9.24 9.84 -3.36
C ARG A 55 -9.45 10.67 -2.10
N ALA A 56 -8.61 10.46 -1.08
CA ALA A 56 -8.67 11.25 0.16
C ALA A 56 -8.33 12.74 -0.07
N ALA A 57 -7.42 13.03 -1.00
CA ALA A 57 -7.10 14.40 -1.41
C ALA A 57 -8.27 15.06 -2.12
N ASP A 58 -8.98 14.32 -2.98
CA ASP A 58 -10.19 14.81 -3.67
C ASP A 58 -11.31 15.11 -2.65
N GLU A 59 -11.52 14.24 -1.67
CA GLU A 59 -12.47 14.47 -0.57
C GLU A 59 -12.09 15.71 0.26
N ALA A 60 -10.79 15.90 0.54
CA ALA A 60 -10.30 17.08 1.25
C ALA A 60 -10.56 18.36 0.45
N ARG A 61 -10.27 18.36 -0.86
CA ARG A 61 -10.52 19.52 -1.75
C ARG A 61 -12.01 19.86 -1.83
N ARG A 62 -12.88 18.86 -1.97
CA ARG A 62 -14.35 19.07 -1.97
C ARG A 62 -14.84 19.69 -0.67
N GLY A 63 -14.21 19.34 0.46
CA GLY A 63 -14.49 19.92 1.77
C GLY A 63 -13.78 21.24 2.07
N GLY A 64 -13.03 21.82 1.12
CA GLY A 64 -12.23 23.04 1.35
C GLY A 64 -11.09 22.87 2.35
N ALA A 65 -10.67 21.63 2.64
CA ALA A 65 -9.64 21.36 3.62
C ALA A 65 -8.24 21.42 3.00
N ALA A 66 -7.33 22.17 3.64
CA ALA A 66 -5.93 22.28 3.24
C ALA A 66 -5.09 21.05 3.59
N ARG A 67 -5.65 20.09 4.32
CA ARG A 67 -4.95 18.88 4.80
C ARG A 67 -5.85 17.66 4.72
N ILE A 68 -5.25 16.50 4.45
CA ILE A 68 -5.97 15.23 4.57
C ILE A 68 -6.10 14.90 6.06
N LEU A 69 -7.32 14.69 6.50
CA LEU A 69 -7.70 14.28 7.84
C LEU A 69 -8.14 12.79 7.84
N PRO A 70 -8.12 12.09 8.98
CA PRO A 70 -8.51 10.68 9.04
C PRO A 70 -9.87 10.36 8.44
N TRP A 71 -10.85 11.25 8.60
CA TRP A 71 -12.19 11.05 8.05
C TRP A 71 -12.25 11.12 6.52
N HIS A 72 -11.32 11.85 5.85
CA HIS A 72 -11.20 11.82 4.39
C HIS A 72 -10.77 10.44 3.90
N ILE A 73 -9.84 9.79 4.62
CA ILE A 73 -9.46 8.40 4.36
C ILE A 73 -10.64 7.46 4.58
N GLY A 74 -11.38 7.64 5.68
CA GLY A 74 -12.60 6.87 5.96
C GLY A 74 -13.62 6.95 4.83
N ARG A 75 -13.86 8.15 4.27
CA ARG A 75 -14.74 8.34 3.10
C ARG A 75 -14.16 7.70 1.84
N ALA A 76 -12.87 7.87 1.58
CA ALA A 76 -12.22 7.25 0.43
C ALA A 76 -12.39 5.73 0.43
N VAL A 77 -12.16 5.06 1.57
CA VAL A 77 -12.34 3.61 1.73
C VAL A 77 -13.80 3.18 1.56
N GLN A 78 -14.76 4.05 1.85
CA GLN A 78 -16.18 3.77 1.65
C GLN A 78 -16.65 3.89 0.21
N SER A 79 -15.80 4.32 -0.73
CA SER A 79 -16.18 4.36 -2.15
C SER A 79 -16.43 2.94 -2.69
N ALA A 80 -17.25 2.84 -3.73
CA ALA A 80 -17.61 1.55 -4.34
C ALA A 80 -16.38 0.76 -4.80
N GLU A 81 -15.36 1.46 -5.29
CA GLU A 81 -14.10 0.91 -5.76
C GLU A 81 -13.36 0.10 -4.69
N PHE A 82 -13.35 0.60 -3.44
CA PHE A 82 -12.70 -0.09 -2.32
C PHE A 82 -13.61 -1.16 -1.69
N ARG A 83 -14.92 -0.92 -1.60
CA ARG A 83 -15.87 -1.86 -1.02
C ARG A 83 -16.00 -3.17 -1.78
N SER A 84 -15.84 -3.13 -3.10
CA SER A 84 -15.92 -4.33 -3.95
C SER A 84 -14.72 -5.26 -3.81
N SER A 85 -13.63 -4.80 -3.20
CA SER A 85 -12.39 -5.57 -3.08
C SER A 85 -12.35 -6.39 -1.80
N PRO A 86 -12.13 -7.72 -1.86
CA PRO A 86 -12.03 -8.60 -0.69
C PRO A 86 -10.96 -8.16 0.33
N PHE A 87 -9.90 -7.51 -0.14
CA PHE A 87 -8.86 -6.90 0.69
C PHE A 87 -9.45 -5.98 1.78
N PHE A 88 -10.38 -5.09 1.41
CA PHE A 88 -10.93 -4.10 2.34
C PHE A 88 -11.98 -4.70 3.28
N THR A 89 -12.75 -5.70 2.84
CA THR A 89 -13.68 -6.43 3.70
C THR A 89 -12.96 -7.19 4.82
N LYS A 90 -11.83 -7.82 4.54
CA LYS A 90 -10.99 -8.50 5.53
C LYS A 90 -10.32 -7.51 6.50
N THR A 91 -9.84 -6.39 5.99
CA THR A 91 -9.15 -5.36 6.79
C THR A 91 -10.13 -4.62 7.70
N THR A 92 -11.34 -4.30 7.25
CA THR A 92 -12.37 -3.63 8.06
C THR A 92 -12.92 -4.55 9.13
N ALA A 93 -13.11 -5.84 8.87
CA ALA A 93 -13.51 -6.82 9.88
C ALA A 93 -12.48 -6.92 11.02
N ARG A 94 -11.18 -6.96 10.67
CA ARG A 94 -10.09 -7.03 11.66
C ARG A 94 -9.92 -5.72 12.45
N ALA A 95 -10.19 -4.56 11.83
CA ALA A 95 -10.21 -3.27 12.52
C ALA A 95 -11.43 -3.13 13.44
N ALA A 96 -12.58 -3.70 13.08
CA ALA A 96 -13.79 -3.69 13.90
C ALA A 96 -13.64 -4.53 15.16
N ASP A 97 -12.93 -5.66 15.08
CA ASP A 97 -12.67 -6.52 16.24
C ASP A 97 -11.64 -5.93 17.24
N GLY A 98 -10.79 -5.00 16.77
CA GLY A 98 -9.68 -4.45 17.58
C GLY A 98 -9.85 -3.00 18.05
N THR A 99 -10.83 -2.22 17.56
CA THR A 99 -10.85 -0.75 17.76
C THR A 99 -12.19 -0.18 18.23
N SER A 100 -13.08 -0.99 18.70
CA SER A 100 -14.26 -0.47 19.41
C SER A 100 -13.83 0.08 20.77
N GLY A 101 -13.28 1.29 20.80
CA GLY A 101 -13.09 2.02 22.05
C GLY A 101 -11.72 2.66 22.31
N SER A 102 -10.71 2.50 21.44
CA SER A 102 -9.41 3.12 21.67
C SER A 102 -9.44 4.62 21.35
N THR A 103 -9.45 5.43 22.39
CA THR A 103 -9.32 6.90 22.28
C THR A 103 -7.95 7.26 21.72
N ALA A 104 -7.82 8.43 21.06
CA ALA A 104 -6.54 8.94 20.56
C ALA A 104 -5.42 8.95 21.64
N LYS A 105 -5.82 8.96 22.92
CA LYS A 105 -4.94 8.87 24.09
C LYS A 105 -4.34 7.47 24.26
N GLU A 106 -5.10 6.40 24.02
CA GLU A 106 -4.62 5.01 24.09
C GLU A 106 -3.70 4.66 22.92
N ALA A 107 -4.03 5.13 21.70
CA ALA A 107 -3.14 5.00 20.56
C ALA A 107 -1.78 5.72 20.79
N ARG A 108 -1.79 6.89 21.44
CA ARG A 108 -0.56 7.59 21.88
C ARG A 108 0.18 6.82 22.96
N ARG A 109 -0.54 6.20 23.90
CA ARG A 109 0.05 5.42 25.01
C ARG A 109 0.68 4.12 24.49
N ALA A 110 -0.01 3.42 23.58
CA ALA A 110 0.51 2.24 22.90
C ALA A 110 1.75 2.58 22.05
N ALA A 111 1.74 3.70 21.31
CA ALA A 111 2.89 4.18 20.55
C ALA A 111 4.07 4.58 21.44
N ARG A 112 3.82 5.06 22.66
CA ARG A 112 4.84 5.41 23.64
C ARG A 112 5.40 4.17 24.34
N ALA A 113 4.54 3.21 24.72
CA ALA A 113 4.96 1.94 25.29
C ALA A 113 5.84 1.15 24.30
N ALA A 114 5.41 1.08 23.06
CA ALA A 114 6.17 0.44 21.99
C ALA A 114 7.55 1.09 21.74
N ARG A 115 7.73 2.39 22.04
CA ARG A 115 9.04 3.06 22.00
C ARG A 115 9.95 2.69 23.15
N LEU A 116 9.38 2.38 24.32
CA LEU A 116 10.13 2.05 25.52
C LEU A 116 10.69 0.61 25.50
N ASP A 117 9.99 -0.31 24.80
CA ASP A 117 10.41 -1.71 24.69
C ASP A 117 11.55 -1.95 23.68
N GLY A 118 12.11 -0.90 23.07
CA GLY A 118 13.29 -1.01 22.17
C GLY A 118 13.08 -1.85 20.90
N HIS A 119 11.93 -2.49 20.74
CA HIS A 119 11.59 -3.41 19.65
C HIS A 119 10.65 -2.83 18.59
N VAL A 120 10.37 -1.53 18.58
CA VAL A 120 9.63 -0.92 17.49
C VAL A 120 10.53 -0.88 16.27
N LYS A 121 10.50 -1.93 15.48
CA LYS A 121 10.90 -1.85 14.07
C LYS A 121 10.14 -0.65 13.49
N VAL A 122 10.86 0.43 13.22
CA VAL A 122 10.28 1.63 12.60
C VAL A 122 9.60 1.14 11.33
N ASN A 123 8.27 1.37 11.20
CA ASN A 123 7.54 0.92 10.03
C ASN A 123 8.26 1.45 8.77
N PRO A 124 8.80 0.55 7.92
CA PRO A 124 9.70 0.93 6.83
C PRO A 124 9.02 1.81 5.77
N PHE A 125 7.67 1.80 5.73
CA PHE A 125 6.89 2.50 4.70
C PHE A 125 6.56 3.95 5.02
N ARG A 126 7.00 4.52 6.16
CA ARG A 126 6.73 5.93 6.50
C ARG A 126 7.27 6.93 5.48
N SER A 127 8.47 6.69 4.96
CA SER A 127 9.06 7.54 3.93
C SER A 127 8.30 7.45 2.61
N LEU A 128 7.86 6.25 2.24
CA LEU A 128 7.01 6.00 1.09
C LEU A 128 5.73 6.82 1.17
N VAL A 129 4.96 6.69 2.25
CA VAL A 129 3.71 7.41 2.47
C VAL A 129 3.89 8.93 2.32
N LYS A 130 4.94 9.50 2.93
CA LYS A 130 5.22 10.93 2.82
C LYS A 130 5.54 11.36 1.40
N ARG A 131 6.32 10.56 0.66
CA ARG A 131 6.68 10.85 -0.74
C ARG A 131 5.47 10.74 -1.66
N THR A 132 4.67 9.68 -1.50
CA THR A 132 3.43 9.49 -2.26
C THR A 132 2.44 10.63 -2.04
N ALA A 133 2.24 11.06 -0.81
CA ALA A 133 1.35 12.18 -0.50
C ALA A 133 1.81 13.50 -1.13
N ARG A 134 3.11 13.75 -1.18
CA ARG A 134 3.66 14.94 -1.86
C ARG A 134 3.49 14.86 -3.38
N ALA A 135 3.75 13.68 -3.97
CA ALA A 135 3.68 13.49 -5.41
C ALA A 135 2.24 13.55 -5.96
N HIS A 136 1.28 12.98 -5.24
CA HIS A 136 -0.08 12.80 -5.75
C HIS A 136 -1.14 13.73 -5.12
N GLY A 137 -0.85 14.35 -4.01
CA GLY A 137 -1.84 15.17 -3.31
C GLY A 137 -1.44 16.62 -3.16
N ASN A 138 -0.17 16.92 -3.18
CA ASN A 138 0.39 18.20 -2.72
C ASN A 138 -0.26 18.69 -1.40
N VAL A 139 -0.70 17.73 -0.58
CA VAL A 139 -1.49 17.95 0.64
C VAL A 139 -0.69 17.44 1.83
N ALA A 140 -0.64 18.25 2.88
CA ALA A 140 0.07 17.89 4.10
C ALA A 140 -0.66 16.74 4.84
N LEU A 141 0.08 15.72 5.25
CA LEU A 141 -0.39 14.66 6.13
C LEU A 141 -0.08 14.98 7.58
N THR A 142 -1.00 14.69 8.48
CA THR A 142 -0.72 14.73 9.92
C THR A 142 0.13 13.52 10.33
N ALA A 143 0.92 13.67 11.41
CA ALA A 143 1.78 12.59 11.89
C ALA A 143 1.00 11.29 12.23
N PRO A 144 -0.18 11.33 12.88
CA PRO A 144 -1.00 10.14 13.09
C PRO A 144 -1.43 9.47 11.78
N LEU A 145 -1.76 10.27 10.76
CA LEU A 145 -2.18 9.74 9.46
C LEU A 145 -1.04 9.06 8.71
N VAL A 146 0.17 9.60 8.79
CA VAL A 146 1.37 8.92 8.25
C VAL A 146 1.56 7.55 8.90
N VAL A 147 1.34 7.43 10.21
CA VAL A 147 1.42 6.14 10.92
C VAL A 147 0.34 5.18 10.44
N ALA A 148 -0.91 5.64 10.35
CA ALA A 148 -2.04 4.83 9.89
C ALA A 148 -1.86 4.34 8.44
N LEU A 149 -1.47 5.23 7.51
CA LEU A 149 -1.21 4.85 6.12
C LEU A 149 0.01 3.92 5.98
N SER A 150 1.03 4.09 6.83
CA SER A 150 2.17 3.16 6.84
C SER A 150 1.78 1.76 7.33
N ALA A 151 0.89 1.66 8.31
CA ALA A 151 0.33 0.39 8.75
C ALA A 151 -0.54 -0.24 7.65
N PHE A 152 -1.33 0.58 6.94
CA PHE A 152 -2.09 0.13 5.78
C PHE A 152 -1.21 -0.48 4.68
N VAL A 153 -0.10 0.19 4.32
CA VAL A 153 0.85 -0.34 3.31
C VAL A 153 1.46 -1.65 3.78
N LEU A 154 1.87 -1.75 5.06
CA LEU A 154 2.39 -2.99 5.62
C LEU A 154 1.35 -4.11 5.55
N GLU A 155 0.11 -3.83 5.88
CA GLU A 155 -0.97 -4.81 5.79
C GLU A 155 -1.24 -5.22 4.34
N ALA A 156 -1.18 -4.29 3.38
CA ALA A 156 -1.29 -4.60 1.96
C ALA A 156 -0.17 -5.55 1.50
N VAL A 157 1.08 -5.26 1.88
CA VAL A 157 2.22 -6.14 1.59
C VAL A 157 2.02 -7.52 2.20
N ASN A 158 1.56 -7.59 3.46
CA ASN A 158 1.31 -8.85 4.17
C ASN A 158 0.25 -9.70 3.48
N GLN A 159 -0.91 -9.11 3.15
CA GLN A 159 -2.02 -9.85 2.54
C GLN A 159 -1.67 -10.33 1.13
N VAL A 160 -1.00 -9.49 0.32
CA VAL A 160 -0.54 -9.91 -1.01
C VAL A 160 0.50 -11.03 -0.90
N ALA A 161 1.44 -10.92 0.06
CA ALA A 161 2.45 -11.96 0.29
C ALA A 161 1.83 -13.28 0.77
N ASP A 162 0.89 -13.24 1.71
CA ASP A 162 0.20 -14.44 2.21
C ASP A 162 -0.56 -15.15 1.08
N THR A 163 -1.36 -14.40 0.31
CA THR A 163 -2.13 -14.97 -0.81
C THR A 163 -1.23 -15.48 -1.93
N ALA A 164 -0.13 -14.78 -2.25
CA ALA A 164 0.86 -15.26 -3.22
C ALA A 164 1.59 -16.52 -2.71
N GLY A 165 1.85 -16.59 -1.40
CA GLY A 165 2.41 -17.78 -0.76
C GLY A 165 1.47 -18.99 -0.82
N GLU A 166 0.15 -18.77 -0.66
CA GLU A 166 -0.88 -19.79 -0.85
C GLU A 166 -0.96 -20.24 -2.32
N ALA A 167 -0.88 -19.30 -3.28
CA ALA A 167 -0.86 -19.63 -4.70
C ALA A 167 0.38 -20.47 -5.06
N ALA A 168 1.55 -20.12 -4.54
CA ALA A 168 2.78 -20.89 -4.70
C ALA A 168 2.67 -22.28 -4.07
N ALA A 169 1.99 -22.41 -2.92
CA ALA A 169 1.76 -23.71 -2.29
C ALA A 169 0.87 -24.61 -3.13
N LYS A 170 -0.18 -24.08 -3.77
CA LYS A 170 -1.09 -24.82 -4.64
C LYS A 170 -0.40 -25.35 -5.91
N SER A 171 0.67 -24.67 -6.36
CA SER A 171 1.48 -25.08 -7.52
C SER A 171 2.74 -25.86 -7.13
N ASP A 172 2.88 -26.30 -5.87
CA ASP A 172 4.06 -26.96 -5.30
C ASP A 172 5.37 -26.18 -5.50
N ALA A 173 5.28 -24.87 -5.71
CA ALA A 173 6.44 -24.03 -5.91
C ALA A 173 7.10 -23.69 -4.56
N THR A 174 8.42 -23.82 -4.50
CA THR A 174 9.22 -23.44 -3.31
C THR A 174 9.48 -21.95 -3.22
N THR A 175 9.34 -21.23 -4.33
CA THR A 175 9.63 -19.80 -4.47
C THR A 175 8.40 -19.07 -4.99
N ILE A 176 8.08 -17.92 -4.38
CA ILE A 176 7.03 -17.02 -4.84
C ILE A 176 7.56 -16.25 -6.05
N THR A 177 6.83 -16.31 -7.17
CA THR A 177 7.14 -15.61 -8.43
C THR A 177 6.17 -14.45 -8.67
N ALA A 178 6.48 -13.60 -9.66
CA ALA A 178 5.59 -12.51 -10.05
C ALA A 178 4.19 -12.98 -10.49
N ASP A 179 4.06 -14.17 -11.06
CA ASP A 179 2.76 -14.72 -11.48
C ASP A 179 1.90 -15.11 -10.28
N HIS A 180 2.49 -15.65 -9.21
CA HIS A 180 1.79 -15.89 -7.96
C HIS A 180 1.28 -14.58 -7.34
N VAL A 181 2.05 -13.48 -7.47
CA VAL A 181 1.63 -12.15 -7.02
C VAL A 181 0.48 -11.60 -7.88
N ARG A 182 0.52 -11.77 -9.20
CA ARG A 182 -0.58 -11.38 -10.08
C ARG A 182 -1.88 -12.12 -9.73
N THR A 183 -1.79 -13.42 -9.47
CA THR A 183 -2.93 -14.23 -8.99
C THR A 183 -3.45 -13.67 -7.67
N ALA A 184 -2.57 -13.40 -6.71
CA ALA A 184 -2.95 -12.83 -5.42
C ALA A 184 -3.65 -11.46 -5.55
N VAL A 185 -3.16 -10.59 -6.44
CA VAL A 185 -3.79 -9.29 -6.72
C VAL A 185 -5.18 -9.47 -7.32
N THR A 186 -5.34 -10.46 -8.21
CA THR A 186 -6.64 -10.79 -8.81
C THR A 186 -7.64 -11.29 -7.77
N ASP A 187 -7.20 -12.08 -6.80
CA ASP A 187 -8.05 -12.62 -5.73
C ASP A 187 -8.41 -11.59 -4.65
N LEU A 188 -7.53 -10.60 -4.42
CA LEU A 188 -7.69 -9.61 -3.35
C LEU A 188 -8.35 -8.32 -3.80
N LEU A 189 -8.17 -7.92 -5.05
CA LEU A 189 -8.66 -6.66 -5.59
C LEU A 189 -9.71 -6.89 -6.67
N ALA A 190 -10.57 -5.89 -6.88
CA ALA A 190 -11.61 -5.93 -7.90
C ALA A 190 -11.68 -4.62 -8.69
N GLY A 191 -12.20 -4.68 -9.90
CA GLY A 191 -12.46 -3.51 -10.75
C GLY A 191 -11.23 -2.69 -11.06
N ASP A 192 -11.35 -1.37 -10.97
CA ASP A 192 -10.28 -0.41 -11.31
C ASP A 192 -9.04 -0.55 -10.42
N LEU A 193 -9.20 -0.94 -9.14
CA LEU A 193 -8.06 -1.17 -8.24
C LEU A 193 -7.19 -2.33 -8.74
N GLN A 194 -7.83 -3.43 -9.13
CA GLN A 194 -7.15 -4.59 -9.70
C GLN A 194 -6.43 -4.21 -11.00
N ALA A 195 -7.12 -3.53 -11.92
CA ALA A 195 -6.54 -3.13 -13.19
C ALA A 195 -5.32 -2.22 -13.02
N ARG A 196 -5.39 -1.23 -12.11
CA ARG A 196 -4.28 -0.33 -11.80
C ARG A 196 -3.10 -1.06 -11.16
N ALA A 197 -3.35 -1.97 -10.22
CA ALA A 197 -2.29 -2.73 -9.57
C ALA A 197 -1.58 -3.65 -10.58
N LEU A 198 -2.33 -4.36 -11.42
CA LEU A 198 -1.76 -5.22 -12.46
C LEU A 198 -0.99 -4.43 -13.52
N ALA A 199 -1.47 -3.26 -13.93
CA ALA A 199 -0.76 -2.37 -14.84
C ALA A 199 0.56 -1.86 -14.24
N ALA A 200 0.57 -1.46 -12.96
CA ALA A 200 1.77 -1.03 -12.26
C ALA A 200 2.80 -2.15 -12.17
N ILE A 201 2.37 -3.37 -11.83
CA ILE A 201 3.24 -4.56 -11.81
C ILE A 201 3.84 -4.80 -13.20
N GLY A 202 3.02 -4.79 -14.26
CA GLY A 202 3.48 -5.02 -15.63
C GLY A 202 4.53 -4.00 -16.06
N ALA A 203 4.27 -2.71 -15.84
CA ALA A 203 5.20 -1.64 -16.20
C ALA A 203 6.54 -1.76 -15.45
N ALA A 204 6.50 -2.12 -14.16
CA ALA A 204 7.71 -2.24 -13.37
C ALA A 204 8.59 -3.44 -13.77
N LEU A 205 7.96 -4.58 -14.11
CA LEU A 205 8.69 -5.76 -14.56
C LEU A 205 9.33 -5.55 -15.95
N VAL A 206 8.64 -4.83 -16.84
CA VAL A 206 9.22 -4.46 -18.16
C VAL A 206 10.41 -3.51 -17.98
N ALA A 207 10.30 -2.51 -17.08
CA ALA A 207 11.41 -1.60 -16.80
C ALA A 207 12.62 -2.33 -16.21
N GLU A 208 12.41 -3.28 -15.31
CA GLU A 208 13.47 -4.08 -14.70
C GLU A 208 14.18 -4.96 -15.73
N ALA A 209 13.44 -5.58 -16.65
CA ALA A 209 14.01 -6.39 -17.72
C ALA A 209 14.81 -5.58 -18.75
N ALA A 210 14.57 -4.26 -18.83
CA ALA A 210 15.32 -3.37 -19.72
C ALA A 210 16.64 -2.87 -19.10
N ASP A 211 16.79 -2.97 -17.77
CA ASP A 211 17.96 -2.53 -17.01
C ASP A 211 19.00 -3.68 -16.80
N GLU A 212 18.64 -4.93 -17.16
CA GLU A 212 19.53 -6.12 -17.13
C GLU A 212 20.21 -6.37 -18.47
#